data_65c8a6b6e84593912127918210a7a4c7
#
_entry.id   65c8a6b6e84593912127918210a7a4c7
#
_cell.length_a   1.000
_cell.length_b   1.000
_cell.length_c   1.000
_cell.angle_alpha   90.00
_cell.angle_beta   90.00
_cell.angle_gamma   90.00
#
_symmetry.space_group_name_H-M   'P 1'
#
loop_
_entity.id
_entity.type
_entity.pdbx_description
1 polymer ?
#
loop_
_entity_poly.entity_id
_entity_poly.type
_entity_poly.pdbx_seq_one_letter_code
_entity_poly.pdbx_strand_id
1 'polypeptide(L)'
;QERGQEFRDGVQVATLDPFAGYKKALDDELDDTVAVLDAFHVVKLGTTAVDEVRRRVQQDTLGHRGRRGDALYGIRNILRAGQERLTDRQKARLDAAFTQREEHVEVDVAWQAAQQLRDAYRHADLATGRKIAEHVLESLPTCPIPEIARLGRTLRQWRAAFLSYWDTDRSSNGGTEAV
;
A
#
# COMPACT_ATOMS: atom_id res chain seq x y z
N GLN A 1 -32.89 0.34 2.87
CA GLN A 1 -33.53 -0.55 3.85
C GLN A 1 -32.63 -0.63 5.08
N GLU A 2 -33.11 -0.12 6.20
CA GLU A 2 -32.44 -0.31 7.50
C GLU A 2 -32.41 -1.81 7.80
N ARG A 3 -31.22 -2.37 7.82
CA ARG A 3 -31.03 -3.72 8.35
C ARG A 3 -31.16 -3.65 9.86
N GLY A 4 -32.00 -4.54 10.44
CA GLY A 4 -32.33 -4.50 11.87
C GLY A 4 -31.12 -4.80 12.78
N GLN A 5 -31.30 -4.60 14.10
CA GLN A 5 -30.28 -4.81 15.13
C GLN A 5 -29.69 -6.22 15.06
N GLU A 6 -30.49 -7.24 14.86
CA GLU A 6 -30.06 -8.64 14.73
C GLU A 6 -29.02 -8.86 13.62
N PHE A 7 -29.08 -8.09 12.51
CA PHE A 7 -28.05 -8.13 11.47
C PHE A 7 -26.75 -7.49 11.95
N ARG A 8 -26.82 -6.39 12.69
CA ARG A 8 -25.65 -5.67 13.21
C ARG A 8 -24.91 -6.55 14.23
N ASP A 9 -25.64 -7.19 15.14
CA ASP A 9 -25.10 -8.09 16.17
C ASP A 9 -24.42 -9.33 15.58
N GLY A 10 -24.74 -9.69 14.33
CA GLY A 10 -24.12 -10.79 13.59
C GLY A 10 -22.83 -10.43 12.83
N VAL A 11 -22.46 -9.15 12.74
CA VAL A 11 -21.26 -8.72 11.99
C VAL A 11 -20.03 -8.84 12.87
N GLN A 12 -19.18 -9.83 12.60
CA GLN A 12 -17.94 -10.06 13.34
C GLN A 12 -16.74 -9.29 12.75
N VAL A 13 -16.68 -9.13 11.44
CA VAL A 13 -15.56 -8.49 10.73
C VAL A 13 -16.10 -7.49 9.70
N ALA A 14 -15.55 -6.28 9.66
CA ALA A 14 -15.84 -5.28 8.67
C ALA A 14 -14.56 -4.84 7.94
N THR A 15 -14.54 -5.02 6.63
CA THR A 15 -13.43 -4.57 5.79
C THR A 15 -13.70 -3.15 5.28
N LEU A 16 -12.73 -2.27 5.40
CA LEU A 16 -12.88 -0.85 5.07
C LEU A 16 -11.63 -0.25 4.41
N ASP A 17 -11.85 0.83 3.68
CA ASP A 17 -10.79 1.68 3.18
C ASP A 17 -10.20 2.53 4.32
N PRO A 18 -8.93 2.96 4.24
CA PRO A 18 -8.29 3.79 5.25
C PRO A 18 -8.82 5.24 5.20
N PHE A 19 -10.11 5.40 5.47
CA PHE A 19 -10.81 6.67 5.52
C PHE A 19 -11.46 6.88 6.89
N ALA A 20 -11.10 7.98 7.57
CA ALA A 20 -11.49 8.24 8.95
C ALA A 20 -13.01 8.22 9.20
N GLY A 21 -13.83 8.63 8.21
CA GLY A 21 -15.29 8.57 8.30
C GLY A 21 -15.85 7.16 8.44
N TYR A 22 -15.23 6.17 7.77
CA TYR A 22 -15.66 4.76 7.89
C TYR A 22 -15.33 4.19 9.27
N LYS A 23 -14.15 4.55 9.83
CA LYS A 23 -13.81 4.11 11.18
C LYS A 23 -14.81 4.64 12.21
N LYS A 24 -15.14 5.94 12.13
CA LYS A 24 -16.10 6.54 13.05
C LYS A 24 -17.48 5.87 12.93
N ALA A 25 -17.97 5.64 11.71
CA ALA A 25 -19.25 4.98 11.50
C ALA A 25 -19.25 3.54 12.05
N LEU A 26 -18.13 2.83 11.94
CA LEU A 26 -17.98 1.50 12.50
C LEU A 26 -17.99 1.53 14.04
N ASP A 27 -17.18 2.43 14.64
CA ASP A 27 -17.08 2.61 16.08
C ASP A 27 -18.45 3.05 16.70
N ASP A 28 -19.26 3.81 15.95
CA ASP A 28 -20.58 4.31 16.42
C ASP A 28 -21.71 3.26 16.28
N GLU A 29 -21.62 2.33 15.31
CA GLU A 29 -22.76 1.46 14.94
C GLU A 29 -22.48 -0.04 15.13
N LEU A 30 -21.21 -0.46 15.31
CA LEU A 30 -20.77 -1.86 15.33
C LEU A 30 -19.61 -2.06 16.33
N ASP A 31 -19.83 -1.74 17.60
CA ASP A 31 -18.80 -1.72 18.67
C ASP A 31 -17.99 -3.02 18.81
N ASP A 32 -18.61 -4.19 18.58
CA ASP A 32 -17.97 -5.51 18.73
C ASP A 32 -17.32 -6.02 17.43
N THR A 33 -17.31 -5.21 16.35
CA THR A 33 -16.84 -5.64 15.03
C THR A 33 -15.35 -5.38 14.85
N VAL A 34 -14.60 -6.40 14.41
CA VAL A 34 -13.19 -6.25 14.07
C VAL A 34 -13.04 -5.50 12.74
N ALA A 35 -12.44 -4.31 12.80
CA ALA A 35 -12.09 -3.54 11.62
C ALA A 35 -10.87 -4.15 10.92
N VAL A 36 -10.93 -4.33 9.60
CA VAL A 36 -9.83 -4.79 8.76
C VAL A 36 -9.61 -3.82 7.61
N LEU A 37 -8.37 -3.34 7.40
CA LEU A 37 -8.06 -2.56 6.21
C LEU A 37 -8.03 -3.44 4.96
N ASP A 38 -8.74 -3.02 3.93
CA ASP A 38 -8.74 -3.73 2.67
C ASP A 38 -7.35 -3.77 2.02
N ALA A 39 -6.90 -4.99 1.70
CA ALA A 39 -5.57 -5.24 1.15
C ALA A 39 -5.31 -4.50 -0.18
N PHE A 40 -6.32 -4.43 -1.07
CA PHE A 40 -6.21 -3.73 -2.34
C PHE A 40 -5.95 -2.23 -2.12
N HIS A 41 -6.71 -1.60 -1.22
CA HIS A 41 -6.56 -0.18 -0.92
C HIS A 41 -5.23 0.14 -0.24
N VAL A 42 -4.75 -0.71 0.66
CA VAL A 42 -3.41 -0.54 1.27
C VAL A 42 -2.31 -0.63 0.22
N VAL A 43 -2.34 -1.63 -0.65
CA VAL A 43 -1.37 -1.77 -1.75
C VAL A 43 -1.46 -0.59 -2.73
N LYS A 44 -2.66 -0.08 -2.99
CA LYS A 44 -2.88 1.12 -3.82
C LYS A 44 -2.26 2.37 -3.19
N LEU A 45 -2.33 2.55 -1.86
CA LEU A 45 -1.62 3.63 -1.17
C LEU A 45 -0.11 3.55 -1.41
N GLY A 46 0.49 2.36 -1.31
CA GLY A 46 1.90 2.14 -1.60
C GLY A 46 2.27 2.54 -3.02
N THR A 47 1.53 2.07 -4.03
CA THR A 47 1.79 2.43 -5.43
C THR A 47 1.54 3.90 -5.75
N THR A 48 0.61 4.54 -5.04
CA THR A 48 0.39 5.99 -5.16
C THR A 48 1.58 6.76 -4.62
N ALA A 49 2.11 6.38 -3.45
CA ALA A 49 3.30 7.00 -2.88
C ALA A 49 4.52 6.90 -3.82
N VAL A 50 4.73 5.74 -4.46
CA VAL A 50 5.79 5.58 -5.48
C VAL A 50 5.62 6.56 -6.64
N ASP A 51 4.40 6.73 -7.16
CA ASP A 51 4.14 7.66 -8.27
C ASP A 51 4.33 9.14 -7.84
N GLU A 52 4.01 9.48 -6.60
CA GLU A 52 4.26 10.81 -6.03
C GLU A 52 5.77 11.09 -5.93
N VAL A 53 6.56 10.17 -5.37
CA VAL A 53 8.03 10.27 -5.32
C VAL A 53 8.61 10.43 -6.73
N ARG A 54 8.19 9.56 -7.66
CA ARG A 54 8.62 9.66 -9.07
C ARG A 54 8.37 11.04 -9.67
N ARG A 55 7.17 11.58 -9.45
CA ARG A 55 6.79 12.91 -9.97
C ARG A 55 7.58 14.04 -9.33
N ARG A 56 7.82 13.96 -8.01
CA ARG A 56 8.62 14.94 -7.29
C ARG A 56 10.06 14.91 -7.79
N VAL A 57 10.70 13.75 -7.82
CA VAL A 57 12.08 13.59 -8.32
C VAL A 57 12.22 14.15 -9.75
N GLN A 58 11.26 13.86 -10.64
CA GLN A 58 11.28 14.43 -11.99
C GLN A 58 11.06 15.95 -12.00
N GLN A 59 10.19 16.46 -11.12
CA GLN A 59 9.99 17.91 -11.00
C GLN A 59 11.26 18.61 -10.52
N ASP A 60 11.94 18.04 -9.54
CA ASP A 60 13.15 18.61 -8.93
C ASP A 60 14.36 18.55 -9.88
N THR A 61 14.49 17.46 -10.64
CA THR A 61 15.64 17.22 -11.53
C THR A 61 15.46 17.73 -12.97
N LEU A 62 14.21 17.78 -13.46
CA LEU A 62 13.91 18.09 -14.87
C LEU A 62 12.97 19.29 -15.05
N GLY A 63 12.45 19.88 -13.96
CA GLY A 63 11.49 20.98 -14.00
C GLY A 63 10.07 20.60 -14.45
N HIS A 64 9.76 19.30 -14.54
CA HIS A 64 8.42 18.79 -14.89
C HIS A 64 8.16 17.40 -14.31
N ARG A 65 6.89 17.00 -14.21
CA ARG A 65 6.45 15.73 -13.59
C ARG A 65 6.59 14.49 -14.47
N GLY A 66 7.29 14.59 -15.58
CA GLY A 66 7.60 13.52 -16.51
C GLY A 66 7.00 13.68 -17.90
N ARG A 67 7.82 13.41 -18.91
CA ARG A 67 7.47 13.45 -20.34
C ARG A 67 7.95 12.20 -21.05
N ARG A 68 7.44 11.99 -22.26
CA ARG A 68 7.93 10.90 -23.12
C ARG A 68 9.44 11.11 -23.37
N GLY A 69 10.21 10.05 -23.13
CA GLY A 69 11.68 10.07 -23.24
C GLY A 69 12.40 10.10 -21.89
N ASP A 70 11.76 10.57 -20.80
CA ASP A 70 12.38 10.51 -19.48
C ASP A 70 12.43 9.07 -18.95
N ALA A 71 13.54 8.69 -18.33
CA ALA A 71 13.74 7.33 -17.83
C ALA A 71 12.66 6.91 -16.83
N LEU A 72 12.44 7.72 -15.78
CA LEU A 72 11.43 7.42 -14.76
C LEU A 72 10.00 7.45 -15.30
N TYR A 73 9.68 8.32 -16.26
CA TYR A 73 8.38 8.30 -16.92
C TYR A 73 8.19 7.05 -17.76
N GLY A 74 9.25 6.57 -18.41
CA GLY A 74 9.25 5.35 -19.23
C GLY A 74 8.90 4.09 -18.44
N ILE A 75 9.20 4.04 -17.14
CA ILE A 75 8.94 2.89 -16.26
C ILE A 75 7.67 3.02 -15.41
N ARG A 76 6.91 4.11 -15.49
CA ARG A 76 5.76 4.41 -14.60
C ARG A 76 4.72 3.30 -14.50
N ASN A 77 4.50 2.53 -15.57
CA ASN A 77 3.58 1.40 -15.56
C ASN A 77 4.21 0.15 -14.94
N ILE A 78 5.53 -0.02 -15.05
CA ILE A 78 6.27 -1.12 -14.45
C ILE A 78 6.29 -0.94 -12.93
N LEU A 79 6.45 0.28 -12.42
CA LEU A 79 6.43 0.60 -10.98
C LEU A 79 5.12 0.20 -10.27
N ARG A 80 4.02 0.04 -11.02
CA ARG A 80 2.72 -0.39 -10.45
C ARG A 80 2.59 -1.90 -10.31
N ALA A 81 3.41 -2.67 -11.02
CA ALA A 81 3.36 -4.12 -10.98
C ALA A 81 4.06 -4.68 -9.73
N GLY A 82 3.64 -5.85 -9.28
CA GLY A 82 4.39 -6.63 -8.30
C GLY A 82 5.66 -7.18 -8.95
N GLN A 83 6.77 -7.17 -8.20
CA GLN A 83 8.08 -7.61 -8.68
C GLN A 83 8.07 -9.03 -9.24
N GLU A 84 7.24 -9.90 -8.69
CA GLU A 84 7.08 -11.30 -9.10
C GLU A 84 6.45 -11.48 -10.49
N ARG A 85 5.80 -10.44 -11.00
CA ARG A 85 5.17 -10.44 -12.33
C ARG A 85 6.04 -9.80 -13.39
N LEU A 86 7.19 -9.26 -13.01
CA LEU A 86 8.08 -8.57 -13.94
C LEU A 86 8.87 -9.55 -14.78
N THR A 87 8.86 -9.34 -16.09
CA THR A 87 9.77 -10.01 -17.02
C THR A 87 11.21 -9.51 -16.82
N ASP A 88 12.22 -10.30 -17.22
CA ASP A 88 13.63 -9.88 -17.10
C ASP A 88 13.91 -8.58 -17.87
N ARG A 89 13.25 -8.37 -19.00
CA ARG A 89 13.32 -7.09 -19.74
C ARG A 89 12.77 -5.91 -18.92
N GLN A 90 11.70 -6.12 -18.15
CA GLN A 90 11.15 -5.07 -17.29
C GLN A 90 12.05 -4.78 -16.09
N LYS A 91 12.63 -5.82 -15.48
CA LYS A 91 13.63 -5.67 -14.40
C LYS A 91 14.83 -4.89 -14.88
N ALA A 92 15.42 -5.27 -16.02
CA ALA A 92 16.54 -4.54 -16.61
C ALA A 92 16.21 -3.05 -16.91
N ARG A 93 14.96 -2.76 -17.30
CA ARG A 93 14.51 -1.37 -17.50
C ARG A 93 14.37 -0.59 -16.19
N LEU A 94 13.93 -1.23 -15.10
CA LEU A 94 13.91 -0.62 -13.77
C LEU A 94 15.33 -0.29 -13.33
N ASP A 95 16.25 -1.25 -13.38
CA ASP A 95 17.63 -1.09 -12.96
C ASP A 95 18.31 0.04 -13.75
N ALA A 96 18.15 0.05 -15.06
CA ALA A 96 18.70 1.11 -15.91
C ALA A 96 18.12 2.51 -15.59
N ALA A 97 16.83 2.59 -15.24
CA ALA A 97 16.22 3.86 -14.88
C ALA A 97 16.66 4.34 -13.48
N PHE A 98 16.77 3.43 -12.51
CA PHE A 98 17.18 3.77 -11.14
C PHE A 98 18.64 4.20 -11.07
N THR A 99 19.52 3.58 -11.87
CA THR A 99 20.96 3.88 -11.89
C THR A 99 21.36 5.06 -12.80
N GLN A 100 20.42 5.60 -13.57
CA GLN A 100 20.73 6.66 -14.53
C GLN A 100 21.13 7.99 -13.87
N ARG A 101 20.60 8.30 -12.69
CA ARG A 101 20.90 9.49 -11.89
C ARG A 101 20.89 9.13 -10.42
N GLU A 102 21.68 9.85 -9.63
CA GLU A 102 21.76 9.62 -8.18
C GLU A 102 20.39 9.85 -7.49
N GLU A 103 19.66 10.88 -7.89
CA GLU A 103 18.37 11.22 -7.29
C GLU A 103 17.28 10.16 -7.54
N HIS A 104 17.47 9.29 -8.55
CA HIS A 104 16.54 8.21 -8.86
C HIS A 104 16.53 7.12 -7.79
N VAL A 105 17.51 7.08 -6.89
CA VAL A 105 17.53 6.15 -5.72
C VAL A 105 16.29 6.33 -4.84
N GLU A 106 15.75 7.54 -4.74
CA GLU A 106 14.53 7.77 -3.97
C GLU A 106 13.32 7.01 -4.55
N VAL A 107 13.24 6.90 -5.87
CA VAL A 107 12.16 6.16 -6.54
C VAL A 107 12.35 4.66 -6.36
N ASP A 108 13.59 4.16 -6.38
CA ASP A 108 13.91 2.77 -6.10
C ASP A 108 13.54 2.40 -4.66
N VAL A 109 13.98 3.18 -3.67
CA VAL A 109 13.63 2.95 -2.25
C VAL A 109 12.11 2.99 -2.04
N ALA A 110 11.41 3.94 -2.65
CA ALA A 110 9.96 4.00 -2.58
C ALA A 110 9.29 2.76 -3.20
N TRP A 111 9.82 2.28 -4.34
CA TRP A 111 9.32 1.07 -4.98
C TRP A 111 9.56 -0.17 -4.12
N GLN A 112 10.75 -0.32 -3.51
CA GLN A 112 11.05 -1.40 -2.58
C GLN A 112 10.10 -1.40 -1.38
N ALA A 113 9.80 -0.24 -0.79
CA ALA A 113 8.82 -0.11 0.29
C ALA A 113 7.41 -0.58 -0.15
N ALA A 114 6.98 -0.23 -1.36
CA ALA A 114 5.70 -0.71 -1.90
C ALA A 114 5.71 -2.22 -2.19
N GLN A 115 6.84 -2.81 -2.60
CA GLN A 115 6.97 -4.26 -2.77
C GLN A 115 6.91 -4.99 -1.42
N GLN A 116 7.56 -4.49 -0.36
CA GLN A 116 7.45 -5.06 0.98
C GLN A 116 5.98 -5.09 1.46
N LEU A 117 5.23 -4.02 1.20
CA LEU A 117 3.81 -3.97 1.52
C LEU A 117 3.00 -5.06 0.79
N ARG A 118 3.30 -5.30 -0.51
CA ARG A 118 2.69 -6.39 -1.30
C ARG A 118 3.08 -7.75 -0.76
N ASP A 119 4.36 -7.94 -0.42
CA ASP A 119 4.89 -9.22 0.05
C ASP A 119 4.24 -9.63 1.38
N ALA A 120 3.95 -8.67 2.28
CA ALA A 120 3.20 -8.93 3.51
C ALA A 120 1.85 -9.62 3.21
N TYR A 121 1.08 -9.08 2.25
CA TYR A 121 -0.23 -9.64 1.89
C TYR A 121 -0.17 -10.94 1.08
N ARG A 122 0.89 -11.13 0.31
CA ARG A 122 1.03 -12.30 -0.58
C ARG A 122 1.71 -13.50 0.06
N HIS A 123 2.38 -13.30 1.18
CA HIS A 123 3.11 -14.37 1.83
C HIS A 123 2.16 -15.53 2.18
N ALA A 124 2.56 -16.77 1.83
CA ALA A 124 1.73 -17.95 2.05
C ALA A 124 1.48 -18.20 3.56
N ASP A 125 2.53 -18.05 4.36
CA ASP A 125 2.45 -18.15 5.82
C ASP A 125 2.00 -16.82 6.43
N LEU A 126 0.86 -16.86 7.16
CA LEU A 126 0.26 -15.69 7.81
C LEU A 126 1.17 -15.05 8.86
N ALA A 127 1.89 -15.86 9.65
CA ALA A 127 2.77 -15.35 10.69
C ALA A 127 3.95 -14.56 10.09
N THR A 128 4.51 -15.03 8.98
CA THR A 128 5.57 -14.31 8.26
C THR A 128 5.03 -13.05 7.58
N GLY A 129 3.85 -13.11 6.94
CA GLY A 129 3.19 -11.94 6.36
C GLY A 129 2.95 -10.85 7.41
N ARG A 130 2.47 -11.22 8.59
CA ARG A 130 2.29 -10.31 9.72
C ARG A 130 3.60 -9.67 10.18
N LYS A 131 4.69 -10.44 10.31
CA LYS A 131 6.01 -9.90 10.68
C LYS A 131 6.52 -8.86 9.68
N ILE A 132 6.31 -9.10 8.38
CA ILE A 132 6.64 -8.12 7.33
C ILE A 132 5.79 -6.85 7.52
N ALA A 133 4.50 -6.98 7.79
CA ALA A 133 3.61 -5.85 8.04
C ALA A 133 4.02 -5.05 9.30
N GLU A 134 4.41 -5.71 10.38
CA GLU A 134 4.92 -5.08 11.60
C GLU A 134 6.21 -4.31 11.31
N HIS A 135 7.14 -4.89 10.56
CA HIS A 135 8.36 -4.21 10.13
C HIS A 135 8.07 -2.97 9.28
N VAL A 136 7.10 -3.04 8.37
CA VAL A 136 6.63 -1.88 7.58
C VAL A 136 6.12 -0.76 8.49
N LEU A 137 5.32 -1.09 9.51
CA LEU A 137 4.82 -0.10 10.48
C LEU A 137 5.93 0.57 11.31
N GLU A 138 7.05 -0.10 11.52
CA GLU A 138 8.18 0.41 12.26
C GLU A 138 9.12 1.25 11.40
N SER A 139 9.44 0.78 10.19
CA SER A 139 10.46 1.36 9.32
C SER A 139 9.96 2.54 8.47
N LEU A 140 8.77 2.45 7.86
CA LEU A 140 8.33 3.49 6.93
C LEU A 140 8.12 4.87 7.55
N PRO A 141 7.60 5.04 8.80
CA PRO A 141 7.41 6.37 9.39
C PRO A 141 8.68 7.20 9.55
N THR A 142 9.83 6.55 9.62
CA THR A 142 11.15 7.19 9.77
C THR A 142 11.96 7.24 8.47
N CYS A 143 11.37 6.81 7.36
CA CYS A 143 12.00 6.89 6.05
C CYS A 143 12.34 8.36 5.70
N PRO A 144 13.54 8.66 5.16
CA PRO A 144 13.90 10.02 4.75
C PRO A 144 13.06 10.56 3.58
N ILE A 145 12.38 9.69 2.83
CA ILE A 145 11.50 10.06 1.72
C ILE A 145 10.13 10.48 2.27
N PRO A 146 9.73 11.76 2.14
CA PRO A 146 8.57 12.31 2.85
C PRO A 146 7.24 11.62 2.50
N GLU A 147 7.04 11.18 1.26
CA GLU A 147 5.85 10.46 0.82
C GLU A 147 5.77 9.08 1.47
N ILE A 148 6.89 8.38 1.60
CA ILE A 148 6.97 7.06 2.26
C ILE A 148 6.79 7.21 3.76
N ALA A 149 7.39 8.21 4.39
CA ALA A 149 7.17 8.50 5.81
C ALA A 149 5.69 8.83 6.10
N ARG A 150 5.02 9.58 5.21
CA ARG A 150 3.58 9.87 5.30
C ARG A 150 2.76 8.59 5.20
N LEU A 151 3.05 7.71 4.23
CA LEU A 151 2.42 6.40 4.11
C LEU A 151 2.59 5.59 5.41
N GLY A 152 3.80 5.52 5.95
CA GLY A 152 4.08 4.83 7.20
C GLY A 152 3.28 5.38 8.39
N ARG A 153 3.18 6.71 8.52
CA ARG A 153 2.34 7.33 9.57
C ARG A 153 0.87 7.01 9.40
N THR A 154 0.36 7.01 8.17
CA THR A 154 -1.03 6.62 7.87
C THR A 154 -1.28 5.18 8.31
N LEU A 155 -0.43 4.23 7.91
CA LEU A 155 -0.58 2.83 8.30
C LEU A 155 -0.45 2.63 9.82
N ARG A 156 0.44 3.38 10.49
CA ARG A 156 0.59 3.35 11.95
C ARG A 156 -0.67 3.85 12.67
N GLN A 157 -1.32 4.88 12.15
CA GLN A 157 -2.60 5.38 12.68
C GLN A 157 -3.69 4.30 12.62
N TRP A 158 -3.63 3.44 11.61
CA TRP A 158 -4.56 2.34 11.37
C TRP A 158 -4.01 0.98 11.84
N ARG A 159 -3.00 0.96 12.73
CA ARG A 159 -2.25 -0.24 13.11
C ARG A 159 -3.16 -1.44 13.42
N ALA A 160 -4.17 -1.25 14.27
CA ALA A 160 -5.07 -2.35 14.66
C ALA A 160 -5.78 -2.94 13.44
N ALA A 161 -6.48 -2.12 12.66
CA ALA A 161 -7.21 -2.56 11.47
C ALA A 161 -6.28 -3.10 10.37
N PHE A 162 -5.05 -2.59 10.25
CA PHE A 162 -4.05 -3.09 9.32
C PHE A 162 -3.59 -4.50 9.69
N LEU A 163 -3.26 -4.74 10.97
CA LEU A 163 -2.79 -6.05 11.44
C LEU A 163 -3.90 -7.09 11.57
N SER A 164 -5.15 -6.68 11.77
CA SER A 164 -6.31 -7.57 11.83
C SER A 164 -6.51 -8.42 10.57
N TYR A 165 -5.97 -8.01 9.42
CA TYR A 165 -5.99 -8.83 8.20
C TYR A 165 -5.40 -10.24 8.43
N TRP A 166 -4.30 -10.33 9.17
CA TRP A 166 -3.63 -11.61 9.48
C TRP A 166 -4.29 -12.34 10.64
N ASP A 167 -5.02 -11.64 11.49
CA ASP A 167 -5.75 -12.23 12.64
C ASP A 167 -7.13 -12.78 12.23
N THR A 168 -7.68 -12.31 11.10
CA THR A 168 -9.01 -12.69 10.58
C THR A 168 -8.93 -13.58 9.33
N ASP A 169 -7.86 -14.35 9.20
CA ASP A 169 -7.65 -15.28 8.07
C ASP A 169 -7.84 -14.60 6.68
N ARG A 170 -7.22 -13.42 6.51
CA ARG A 170 -7.20 -12.64 5.25
C ARG A 170 -8.56 -12.06 4.85
N SER A 171 -9.37 -11.64 5.79
CA SER A 171 -10.62 -10.94 5.48
C SER A 171 -10.36 -9.72 4.59
N SER A 172 -11.01 -9.65 3.43
CA SER A 172 -10.88 -8.56 2.46
C SER A 172 -12.13 -8.43 1.61
N ASN A 173 -12.29 -7.29 0.93
CA ASN A 173 -13.38 -7.05 -0.03
C ASN A 173 -13.17 -7.75 -1.39
N GLY A 174 -12.07 -8.48 -1.59
CA GLY A 174 -11.71 -9.08 -2.87
C GLY A 174 -12.75 -9.99 -3.51
N GLY A 175 -13.68 -10.55 -2.74
CA GLY A 175 -14.82 -11.30 -3.25
C GLY A 175 -15.93 -10.43 -3.86
N THR A 176 -16.00 -9.15 -3.49
CA THR A 176 -17.05 -8.21 -3.94
C THR A 176 -16.61 -7.41 -5.18
N GLU A 177 -15.31 -7.25 -5.40
CA GLU A 177 -14.74 -6.53 -6.53
C GLU A 177 -14.44 -7.40 -7.76
N ALA A 178 -14.65 -8.73 -7.65
CA ALA A 178 -14.43 -9.71 -8.72
C ALA A 178 -15.66 -9.95 -9.62
N VAL A 179 -16.70 -9.08 -9.55
CA VAL A 179 -17.90 -9.16 -10.38
C VAL A 179 -17.84 -8.17 -11.52
#